data_45faefbd99da7ac353151c70b43e74b3
#
_entry.id   45faefbd99da7ac353151c70b43e74b3
#
_cell.length_a   1.000
_cell.length_b   1.000
_cell.length_c   1.000
_cell.angle_alpha   90.00
_cell.angle_beta   90.00
_cell.angle_gamma   90.00
#
_symmetry.space_group_name_H-M   'P 1'
#
loop_
_entity.id
_entity.type
_entity.pdbx_description
1 polymer ?
#
loop_
_entity_poly.entity_id
_entity_poly.type
_entity_poly.pdbx_seq_one_letter_code
_entity_poly.pdbx_strand_id
1 'polypeptide(L)'
;MYNDYALRTTPKEIADAYFIKEDTQYKIKPELKSRISFGQINLNDREQLKRVEKSQIVFCRNVIIYFDDEMKRKVINAFYDNLEINGALLIGHSESLHNISRAFQLEHHKGTIVYRKMS
;
A
#
# COMPACT_ATOMS: atom_id res chain seq x y z
N MET A 1 16.81 8.22 2.88
CA MET A 1 17.71 7.28 3.59
C MET A 1 16.99 6.72 4.81
N TYR A 2 17.33 5.50 5.17
CA TYR A 2 16.68 4.77 6.25
C TYR A 2 17.70 4.40 7.30
N ASN A 3 17.31 4.41 8.59
CA ASN A 3 18.19 3.98 9.68
C ASN A 3 17.92 2.51 10.04
N ASP A 4 18.69 1.98 11.00
CA ASP A 4 18.50 0.60 11.45
C ASP A 4 17.08 0.33 11.97
N TYR A 5 16.49 1.31 12.65
CA TYR A 5 15.13 1.18 13.17
C TYR A 5 14.11 1.03 12.05
N ALA A 6 14.25 1.76 10.95
CA ALA A 6 13.34 1.68 9.82
C ALA A 6 13.35 0.28 9.18
N LEU A 7 14.49 -0.42 9.22
CA LEU A 7 14.65 -1.75 8.64
C LEU A 7 14.64 -2.88 9.69
N ARG A 8 14.23 -2.60 10.92
CA ARG A 8 14.32 -3.53 12.05
C ARG A 8 13.62 -4.87 11.82
N THR A 9 12.53 -4.88 11.05
CA THR A 9 11.77 -6.09 10.74
C THR A 9 12.03 -6.61 9.33
N THR A 10 12.93 -5.96 8.59
CA THR A 10 13.26 -6.36 7.22
C THR A 10 14.28 -7.50 7.27
N PRO A 11 13.99 -8.65 6.61
CA PRO A 11 14.98 -9.72 6.52
C PRO A 11 16.30 -9.23 5.93
N LYS A 12 17.42 -9.76 6.43
CA LYS A 12 18.74 -9.31 6.01
C LYS A 12 18.95 -9.46 4.49
N GLU A 13 18.46 -10.57 3.94
CA GLU A 13 18.60 -10.85 2.50
C GLU A 13 17.95 -9.76 1.67
N ILE A 14 16.79 -9.26 2.12
CA ILE A 14 16.07 -8.20 1.42
C ILE A 14 16.78 -6.87 1.60
N ALA A 15 17.23 -6.56 2.82
CA ALA A 15 17.98 -5.33 3.07
C ALA A 15 19.27 -5.29 2.24
N ASP A 16 20.00 -6.40 2.18
CA ASP A 16 21.24 -6.48 1.41
C ASP A 16 20.99 -6.40 -0.09
N ALA A 17 19.87 -6.99 -0.56
CA ALA A 17 19.54 -7.01 -1.99
C ALA A 17 19.14 -5.64 -2.53
N TYR A 18 18.45 -4.82 -1.73
CA TYR A 18 17.80 -3.59 -2.22
C TYR A 18 18.33 -2.30 -1.61
N PHE A 19 19.15 -2.38 -0.55
CA PHE A 19 19.68 -1.20 0.12
C PHE A 19 21.21 -1.24 0.16
N ILE A 20 21.80 -0.05 0.18
CA ILE A 20 23.25 0.14 0.37
C ILE A 20 23.42 0.78 1.75
N LYS A 21 24.25 0.16 2.59
CA LYS A 21 24.56 0.71 3.91
C LYS A 21 25.63 1.80 3.77
N GLU A 22 25.34 3.00 4.27
CA GLU A 22 26.26 4.13 4.35
C GLU A 22 26.30 4.61 5.80
N ASP A 23 27.43 4.39 6.48
CA ASP A 23 27.60 4.69 7.92
C ASP A 23 26.49 4.04 8.75
N THR A 24 25.61 4.83 9.37
CA THR A 24 24.47 4.34 10.18
C THR A 24 23.15 4.33 9.42
N GLN A 25 23.17 4.62 8.11
CA GLN A 25 21.95 4.74 7.32
C GLN A 25 21.96 3.77 6.14
N TYR A 26 20.77 3.51 5.61
CA TYR A 26 20.56 2.67 4.43
C TYR A 26 19.94 3.51 3.32
N LYS A 27 20.44 3.31 2.11
CA LYS A 27 19.97 3.99 0.91
C LYS A 27 19.42 2.96 -0.07
N ILE A 28 18.26 3.24 -0.67
CA ILE A 28 17.71 2.37 -1.71
C ILE A 28 18.65 2.43 -2.93
N LYS A 29 18.91 1.26 -3.52
CA LYS A 29 19.77 1.17 -4.70
C LYS A 29 19.20 2.01 -5.85
N PRO A 30 20.05 2.72 -6.62
CA PRO A 30 19.57 3.59 -7.71
C PRO A 30 18.72 2.87 -8.76
N GLU A 31 19.01 1.61 -9.05
CA GLU A 31 18.22 0.83 -10.02
C GLU A 31 16.76 0.73 -9.62
N LEU A 32 16.49 0.59 -8.31
CA LEU A 32 15.11 0.55 -7.80
C LEU A 32 14.49 1.93 -7.80
N LYS A 33 15.25 2.93 -7.39
CA LYS A 33 14.75 4.30 -7.31
C LYS A 33 14.28 4.81 -8.68
N SER A 34 14.96 4.42 -9.74
CA SER A 34 14.59 4.81 -11.11
C SER A 34 13.25 4.25 -11.57
N ARG A 35 12.72 3.21 -10.90
CA ARG A 35 11.44 2.59 -11.22
C ARG A 35 10.28 3.14 -10.41
N ILE A 36 10.54 4.11 -9.54
CA ILE A 36 9.55 4.67 -8.63
C ILE A 36 9.22 6.09 -9.07
N SER A 37 7.93 6.37 -9.20
CA SER A 37 7.44 7.73 -9.44
C SER A 37 6.77 8.22 -8.16
N PHE A 38 7.15 9.41 -7.71
CA PHE A 38 6.58 10.03 -6.53
C PHE A 38 5.58 11.11 -6.93
N GLY A 39 4.51 11.21 -6.17
CA GLY A 39 3.52 12.23 -6.38
C GLY A 39 2.79 12.53 -5.09
N GLN A 40 2.05 13.61 -5.07
CA GLN A 40 1.22 13.99 -3.95
C GLN A 40 -0.25 13.91 -4.38
N ILE A 41 -1.06 13.19 -3.59
CA ILE A 41 -2.49 13.02 -3.87
C ILE A 41 -3.25 13.23 -2.57
N ASN A 42 -4.29 14.05 -2.64
CA ASN A 42 -5.25 14.17 -1.56
C ASN A 42 -6.28 13.04 -1.70
N LEU A 43 -6.28 12.10 -0.75
CA LEU A 43 -7.20 10.95 -0.79
C LEU A 43 -8.67 11.37 -0.69
N ASN A 44 -8.95 12.57 -0.22
CA ASN A 44 -10.29 13.12 -0.20
C ASN A 44 -10.72 13.69 -1.56
N ASP A 45 -9.83 13.81 -2.51
CA ASP A 45 -10.10 14.35 -3.84
C ASP A 45 -10.24 13.22 -4.85
N ARG A 46 -11.48 12.93 -5.21
CA ARG A 46 -11.82 11.83 -6.13
C ARG A 46 -11.21 12.03 -7.52
N GLU A 47 -11.12 13.27 -7.98
CA GLU A 47 -10.54 13.57 -9.29
C GLU A 47 -9.03 13.28 -9.32
N GLN A 48 -8.32 13.55 -8.25
CA GLN A 48 -6.91 13.21 -8.15
C GLN A 48 -6.70 11.69 -8.18
N LEU A 49 -7.55 10.95 -7.47
CA LEU A 49 -7.47 9.48 -7.44
C LEU A 49 -7.75 8.87 -8.81
N LYS A 50 -8.66 9.45 -9.58
CA LYS A 50 -8.96 8.97 -10.94
C LYS A 50 -7.79 9.12 -11.91
N ARG A 51 -6.87 10.03 -11.65
CA ARG A 51 -5.71 10.28 -12.51
C ARG A 51 -4.58 9.28 -12.29
N VAL A 52 -4.65 8.51 -11.21
CA VAL A 52 -3.65 7.46 -10.93
C VAL A 52 -3.92 6.29 -11.87
N GLU A 53 -2.88 5.78 -12.50
CA GLU A 53 -2.98 4.61 -13.37
C GLU A 53 -3.48 3.41 -12.58
N LYS A 54 -4.22 2.54 -13.27
CA LYS A 54 -4.66 1.29 -12.65
C LYS A 54 -3.46 0.44 -12.25
N SER A 55 -3.58 -0.22 -11.12
CA SER A 55 -2.50 -0.97 -10.51
C SER A 55 -2.94 -2.41 -10.22
N GLN A 56 -1.97 -3.30 -10.17
CA GLN A 56 -2.20 -4.68 -9.75
C GLN A 56 -2.19 -4.82 -8.24
N ILE A 57 -1.47 -3.95 -7.54
CA ILE A 57 -1.38 -3.97 -6.07
C ILE A 57 -1.45 -2.54 -5.57
N VAL A 58 -2.25 -2.34 -4.52
CA VAL A 58 -2.30 -1.07 -3.80
C VAL A 58 -1.96 -1.33 -2.34
N PHE A 59 -0.98 -0.61 -1.83
CA PHE A 59 -0.66 -0.60 -0.41
C PHE A 59 -1.20 0.68 0.20
N CYS A 60 -2.12 0.56 1.15
CA CYS A 60 -2.61 1.69 1.95
C CYS A 60 -2.64 1.26 3.41
N ARG A 61 -1.53 1.42 4.09
CA ARG A 61 -1.34 0.86 5.42
C ARG A 61 -1.28 1.93 6.48
N ASN A 62 -2.07 1.75 7.53
CA ASN A 62 -2.09 2.61 8.72
C ASN A 62 -2.51 4.05 8.39
N VAL A 63 -3.39 4.22 7.42
CA VAL A 63 -3.89 5.53 6.97
C VAL A 63 -5.39 5.64 7.21
N ILE A 64 -6.17 4.64 6.82
CA ILE A 64 -7.63 4.71 6.89
C ILE A 64 -8.17 4.70 8.31
N ILE A 65 -7.37 4.26 9.29
CA ILE A 65 -7.77 4.27 10.69
C ILE A 65 -8.08 5.68 11.22
N TYR A 66 -7.55 6.71 10.55
CA TYR A 66 -7.77 8.11 10.92
C TYR A 66 -9.01 8.72 10.27
N PHE A 67 -9.71 7.97 9.42
CA PHE A 67 -10.89 8.45 8.70
C PHE A 67 -12.16 7.98 9.39
N ASP A 68 -13.25 8.76 9.26
CA ASP A 68 -14.57 8.26 9.63
C ASP A 68 -15.06 7.24 8.57
N ASP A 69 -16.19 6.59 8.85
CA ASP A 69 -16.68 5.51 8.00
C ASP A 69 -17.07 5.99 6.60
N GLU A 70 -17.62 7.19 6.47
CA GLU A 70 -17.97 7.76 5.18
C GLU A 70 -16.73 8.00 4.32
N MET A 71 -15.70 8.58 4.91
CA MET A 71 -14.43 8.80 4.23
C MET A 71 -13.73 7.48 3.87
N LYS A 72 -13.77 6.49 4.77
CA LYS A 72 -13.24 5.16 4.49
C LYS A 72 -13.89 4.54 3.26
N ARG A 73 -15.21 4.57 3.17
CA ARG A 73 -15.94 4.02 2.03
C ARG A 73 -15.53 4.71 0.74
N LYS A 74 -15.44 6.03 0.77
CA LYS A 74 -15.07 6.83 -0.39
C LYS A 74 -13.69 6.46 -0.91
N VAL A 75 -12.71 6.39 -0.02
CA VAL A 75 -11.32 6.08 -0.36
C VAL A 75 -11.18 4.62 -0.84
N ILE A 76 -11.80 3.68 -0.14
CA ILE A 76 -11.74 2.27 -0.50
C ILE A 76 -12.41 2.00 -1.85
N ASN A 77 -13.56 2.64 -2.11
CA ASN A 77 -14.20 2.51 -3.41
C ASN A 77 -13.33 3.07 -4.54
N ALA A 78 -12.62 4.16 -4.29
CA ALA A 78 -11.68 4.72 -5.26
C ALA A 78 -10.51 3.75 -5.53
N PHE A 79 -10.00 3.10 -4.50
CA PHE A 79 -8.95 2.07 -4.66
C PHE A 79 -9.48 0.89 -5.47
N TYR A 80 -10.70 0.45 -5.20
CA TYR A 80 -11.31 -0.63 -5.97
C TYR A 80 -11.36 -0.29 -7.46
N ASP A 81 -11.78 0.93 -7.78
CA ASP A 81 -11.85 1.39 -9.17
C ASP A 81 -10.47 1.47 -9.83
N ASN A 82 -9.43 1.76 -9.06
CA ASN A 82 -8.06 1.87 -9.56
C ASN A 82 -7.32 0.54 -9.63
N LEU A 83 -7.90 -0.54 -9.12
CA LEU A 83 -7.29 -1.86 -9.21
C LEU A 83 -7.65 -2.55 -10.52
N GLU A 84 -6.67 -3.22 -11.10
CA GLU A 84 -6.93 -4.18 -12.18
C GLU A 84 -7.75 -5.36 -11.64
N ILE A 85 -8.46 -6.06 -12.53
CA ILE A 85 -9.14 -7.31 -12.14
C ILE A 85 -8.07 -8.31 -11.66
N ASN A 86 -8.37 -9.01 -10.57
CA ASN A 86 -7.45 -9.85 -9.80
C ASN A 86 -6.38 -9.06 -9.04
N GLY A 87 -6.48 -7.73 -9.02
CA GLY A 87 -5.60 -6.89 -8.23
C GLY A 87 -5.89 -7.00 -6.74
N ALA A 88 -4.94 -6.59 -5.92
CA ALA A 88 -4.99 -6.75 -4.49
C ALA A 88 -4.79 -5.43 -3.76
N LEU A 89 -5.58 -5.23 -2.70
CA LEU A 89 -5.40 -4.14 -1.75
C LEU A 89 -4.86 -4.71 -0.44
N LEU A 90 -3.78 -4.14 0.05
CA LEU A 90 -3.19 -4.47 1.35
C LEU A 90 -3.29 -3.27 2.27
N ILE A 91 -3.91 -3.49 3.43
CA ILE A 91 -4.07 -2.46 4.46
C ILE A 91 -3.28 -2.83 5.70
N GLY A 92 -3.25 -1.94 6.70
CA GLY A 92 -2.51 -2.18 7.92
C GLY A 92 -3.03 -3.37 8.73
N HIS A 93 -2.17 -3.95 9.55
CA HIS A 93 -2.50 -5.14 10.34
C HIS A 93 -3.72 -4.94 11.25
N SER A 94 -3.89 -3.75 11.80
CA SER A 94 -5.02 -3.42 12.67
C SER A 94 -6.22 -2.80 11.93
N GLU A 95 -6.14 -2.68 10.62
CA GLU A 95 -7.21 -2.12 9.81
C GLU A 95 -8.09 -3.23 9.24
N SER A 96 -9.36 -2.94 8.96
CA SER A 96 -10.29 -3.89 8.38
C SER A 96 -11.32 -3.16 7.53
N LEU A 97 -11.77 -3.83 6.47
CA LEU A 97 -12.85 -3.34 5.63
C LEU A 97 -14.22 -3.88 6.04
N HIS A 98 -14.31 -4.53 7.21
CA HIS A 98 -15.57 -5.01 7.73
C HIS A 98 -16.58 -3.86 7.86
N ASN A 99 -17.76 -4.03 7.31
CA ASN A 99 -18.82 -3.00 7.22
C ASN A 99 -18.45 -1.77 6.36
N ILE A 100 -17.28 -1.76 5.72
CA ILE A 100 -16.87 -0.66 4.84
C ILE A 100 -17.09 -1.02 3.37
N SER A 101 -16.69 -2.22 2.96
CA SER A 101 -16.85 -2.68 1.59
C SER A 101 -16.99 -4.20 1.54
N ARG A 102 -17.89 -4.68 0.67
CA ARG A 102 -18.04 -6.11 0.37
C ARG A 102 -17.64 -6.44 -1.05
N ALA A 103 -17.06 -5.48 -1.78
CA ALA A 103 -16.68 -5.65 -3.16
C ALA A 103 -15.46 -6.56 -3.32
N PHE A 104 -14.63 -6.66 -2.29
CA PHE A 104 -13.40 -7.45 -2.31
C PHE A 104 -13.65 -8.87 -1.81
N GLN A 105 -12.88 -9.82 -2.36
CA GLN A 105 -12.78 -11.16 -1.80
C GLN A 105 -11.57 -11.21 -0.86
N LEU A 106 -11.76 -11.75 0.34
CA LEU A 106 -10.69 -11.87 1.32
C LEU A 106 -9.88 -13.15 1.07
N GLU A 107 -8.56 -13.00 1.09
CA GLU A 107 -7.63 -14.12 1.04
C GLU A 107 -6.73 -14.05 2.28
N HIS A 108 -6.56 -15.19 2.94
CA HIS A 108 -5.72 -15.30 4.13
C HIS A 108 -4.39 -15.95 3.76
N HIS A 109 -3.30 -15.26 4.07
CA HIS A 109 -1.93 -15.71 3.83
C HIS A 109 -1.10 -15.52 5.08
N LYS A 110 -0.66 -16.56 5.73
CA LYS A 110 0.27 -16.55 6.89
C LYS A 110 0.18 -15.30 7.79
N GLY A 111 -1.01 -15.06 8.37
CA GLY A 111 -1.23 -13.93 9.26
C GLY A 111 -1.52 -12.60 8.57
N THR A 112 -1.68 -12.60 7.26
CA THR A 112 -2.00 -11.40 6.47
C THR A 112 -3.29 -11.62 5.72
N ILE A 113 -4.11 -10.57 5.61
CA ILE A 113 -5.33 -10.58 4.81
C ILE A 113 -5.10 -9.73 3.57
N VAL A 114 -5.41 -10.30 2.42
CA VAL A 114 -5.36 -9.61 1.13
C VAL A 114 -6.79 -9.43 0.64
N TYR A 115 -7.13 -8.22 0.22
CA TYR A 115 -8.44 -7.90 -0.34
C TYR A 115 -8.32 -7.89 -1.86
N ARG A 116 -8.95 -8.86 -2.50
CA ARG A 116 -8.80 -9.11 -3.95
C ARG A 116 -10.00 -8.58 -4.73
N LYS A 117 -9.73 -7.88 -5.84
CA LYS A 117 -10.77 -7.47 -6.78
C LYS A 117 -11.02 -8.60 -7.78
N MET A 118 -12.21 -9.19 -7.75
CA MET A 118 -12.51 -10.36 -8.56
C MET A 118 -13.27 -10.04 -9.86
N SER A 119 -13.87 -8.88 -9.96
CA SER A 119 -14.63 -8.55 -11.16
C SER A 119 -14.71 -7.05 -11.43
#